data_eff1996c62f7453925809e09cee6841a
#
_entry.id   eff1996c62f7453925809e09cee6841a
#
_cell.length_a   1.000
_cell.length_b   1.000
_cell.length_c   1.000
_cell.angle_alpha   90.00
_cell.angle_beta   90.00
_cell.angle_gamma   90.00
#
_symmetry.space_group_name_H-M   'P 1'
#
loop_
_entity.id
_entity.type
_entity.pdbx_description
1 polymer ?
#
loop_
_entity_poly.entity_id
_entity_poly.type
_entity_poly.pdbx_seq_one_letter_code
_entity_poly.pdbx_strand_id
1 'polypeptide(L)'
;VPQAKSNKLQVRLVDGKGNVCGETSLTVSSRQWKTYKAVITAKATADTHLEIIPQSVGELNLDMISLFPQNTFKGRKNGLRKDLAQVLADIHPRFIRFPGGCVAHGDGLKNIYQWKNTVGPLEARKAQRNLWGYHQSMGLGYFEYFQFCEDIGAEPLPVLAAGVPCQNSACHGDLRGGQQGGIPMSEMGAYIQDILDLIEWANGDAKKTKWGKVRAEAGHPKPFNLKYIGIGNEDLITDIFEERFTMIFNAIKEKYPEMIVVGTVGPFNEGTDYVEGWKLADKLGIPMVDEHYYQTP
;
A
#
# COMPACT_ATOMS: atom_id res chain seq x y z
N VAL A 1 29.58 13.07 -28.43
CA VAL A 1 28.59 12.04 -28.79
C VAL A 1 27.60 12.67 -29.75
N PRO A 2 27.36 12.11 -30.95
CA PRO A 2 26.38 12.65 -31.90
C PRO A 2 25.00 12.59 -31.23
N GLN A 3 24.35 13.73 -31.13
CA GLN A 3 23.04 13.86 -30.50
C GLN A 3 21.98 13.27 -31.44
N ALA A 4 21.44 12.10 -31.08
CA ALA A 4 20.20 11.67 -31.70
C ALA A 4 19.11 12.72 -31.40
N LYS A 5 18.63 13.42 -32.44
CA LYS A 5 17.59 14.45 -32.28
C LYS A 5 16.26 13.88 -31.79
N SER A 6 16.01 12.60 -32.00
CA SER A 6 14.87 11.84 -31.49
C SER A 6 15.14 10.34 -31.64
N ASN A 7 14.54 9.52 -30.77
CA ASN A 7 14.58 8.07 -30.89
C ASN A 7 13.14 7.55 -31.04
N LYS A 8 12.89 6.76 -32.06
CA LYS A 8 11.62 6.05 -32.21
C LYS A 8 11.73 4.71 -31.48
N LEU A 9 10.80 4.45 -30.60
CA LEU A 9 10.66 3.18 -29.90
C LEU A 9 9.50 2.41 -30.51
N GLN A 10 9.73 1.19 -30.90
CA GLN A 10 8.66 0.23 -31.18
C GLN A 10 8.33 -0.50 -29.88
N VAL A 11 7.05 -0.62 -29.56
CA VAL A 11 6.56 -1.27 -28.35
C VAL A 11 5.60 -2.37 -28.77
N ARG A 12 5.88 -3.62 -28.36
CA ARG A 12 5.14 -4.80 -28.79
C ARG A 12 4.74 -5.69 -27.62
N LEU A 13 3.59 -6.36 -27.77
CA LEU A 13 3.20 -7.50 -26.97
C LEU A 13 3.47 -8.76 -27.79
N VAL A 14 4.32 -9.62 -27.29
CA VAL A 14 4.79 -10.82 -28.01
C VAL A 14 4.46 -12.06 -27.19
N ASP A 15 3.85 -13.07 -27.84
CA ASP A 15 3.52 -14.36 -27.20
C ASP A 15 4.76 -15.28 -27.07
N GLY A 16 4.60 -16.40 -26.35
CA GLY A 16 5.67 -17.37 -26.18
C GLY A 16 6.14 -18.08 -27.45
N LYS A 17 5.47 -17.87 -28.60
CA LYS A 17 5.85 -18.38 -29.92
C LYS A 17 6.50 -17.33 -30.80
N GLY A 18 6.65 -16.10 -30.31
CA GLY A 18 7.21 -14.99 -31.05
C GLY A 18 6.21 -14.22 -31.93
N ASN A 19 4.90 -14.49 -31.82
CA ASN A 19 3.90 -13.75 -32.59
C ASN A 19 3.59 -12.40 -31.92
N VAL A 20 3.49 -11.34 -32.72
CA VAL A 20 3.14 -10.00 -32.27
C VAL A 20 1.62 -9.91 -32.08
N CYS A 21 1.17 -9.90 -30.83
CA CYS A 21 -0.23 -9.78 -30.45
C CYS A 21 -0.75 -8.34 -30.46
N GLY A 22 0.12 -7.35 -30.43
CA GLY A 22 -0.22 -5.94 -30.54
C GLY A 22 1.03 -5.09 -30.55
N GLU A 23 0.99 -3.94 -31.22
CA GLU A 23 2.13 -3.04 -31.29
C GLU A 23 1.73 -1.57 -31.41
N THR A 24 2.65 -0.71 -31.04
CA THR A 24 2.58 0.74 -31.21
C THR A 24 3.97 1.33 -31.31
N SER A 25 4.09 2.62 -31.53
CA SER A 25 5.37 3.31 -31.48
C SER A 25 5.29 4.66 -30.80
N LEU A 26 6.41 5.05 -30.21
CA LEU A 26 6.62 6.32 -29.52
C LEU A 26 7.84 7.03 -30.11
N THR A 27 7.79 8.34 -30.18
CA THR A 27 8.97 9.16 -30.51
C THR A 27 9.42 9.89 -29.26
N VAL A 28 10.63 9.58 -28.81
CA VAL A 28 11.24 10.17 -27.62
C VAL A 28 12.28 11.20 -28.07
N SER A 29 12.11 12.46 -27.62
CA SER A 29 12.98 13.56 -28.04
C SER A 29 13.44 14.45 -26.88
N SER A 30 12.96 14.23 -25.67
CA SER A 30 13.33 15.05 -24.51
C SER A 30 14.69 14.65 -23.95
N ARG A 31 15.48 15.61 -23.52
CA ARG A 31 16.72 15.42 -22.75
C ARG A 31 16.49 15.43 -21.24
N GLN A 32 15.28 15.73 -20.82
CA GLN A 32 14.83 15.68 -19.42
C GLN A 32 13.81 14.56 -19.27
N TRP A 33 13.64 14.08 -18.04
CA TRP A 33 12.60 13.12 -17.73
C TRP A 33 11.25 13.63 -18.19
N LYS A 34 10.57 12.82 -18.98
CA LYS A 34 9.25 13.14 -19.53
C LYS A 34 8.43 11.87 -19.67
N THR A 35 7.16 11.93 -19.27
CA THR A 35 6.22 10.83 -19.48
C THR A 35 5.74 10.79 -20.92
N TYR A 36 5.89 9.63 -21.56
CA TYR A 36 5.33 9.31 -22.86
C TYR A 36 4.24 8.25 -22.71
N LYS A 37 3.21 8.34 -23.55
CA LYS A 37 2.05 7.44 -23.50
C LYS A 37 1.71 6.97 -24.90
N ALA A 38 1.35 5.70 -25.03
CA ALA A 38 0.80 5.12 -26.22
C ALA A 38 -0.25 4.09 -25.87
N VAL A 39 -1.08 3.73 -26.85
CA VAL A 39 -2.07 2.67 -26.72
C VAL A 39 -1.62 1.51 -27.61
N ILE A 40 -1.70 0.30 -27.06
CA ILE A 40 -1.53 -0.95 -27.79
C ILE A 40 -2.90 -1.61 -27.87
N THR A 41 -3.37 -1.90 -29.08
CA THR A 41 -4.57 -2.68 -29.30
C THR A 41 -4.16 -4.14 -29.48
N ALA A 42 -4.52 -4.99 -28.53
CA ALA A 42 -4.29 -6.43 -28.62
C ALA A 42 -5.23 -7.06 -29.67
N LYS A 43 -4.67 -7.90 -30.53
CA LYS A 43 -5.39 -8.63 -31.59
C LYS A 43 -5.90 -10.01 -31.11
N ALA A 44 -5.39 -10.48 -29.96
CA ALA A 44 -5.73 -11.77 -29.39
C ALA A 44 -5.53 -11.73 -27.86
N THR A 45 -6.16 -12.68 -27.15
CA THR A 45 -5.88 -12.99 -25.76
C THR A 45 -4.79 -14.05 -25.70
N ALA A 46 -3.65 -13.71 -25.12
CA ALA A 46 -2.52 -14.62 -24.97
C ALA A 46 -1.64 -14.19 -23.79
N ASP A 47 -0.86 -15.11 -23.26
CA ASP A 47 0.25 -14.79 -22.36
C ASP A 47 1.36 -14.11 -23.19
N THR A 48 1.71 -12.90 -22.83
CA THR A 48 2.65 -12.10 -23.62
C THR A 48 3.68 -11.44 -22.69
N HIS A 49 4.82 -11.10 -23.27
CA HIS A 49 5.77 -10.15 -22.67
C HIS A 49 5.80 -8.84 -23.48
N LEU A 50 6.21 -7.76 -22.80
CA LEU A 50 6.35 -6.45 -23.39
C LEU A 50 7.77 -6.27 -23.91
N GLU A 51 7.91 -5.92 -25.18
CA GLU A 51 9.19 -5.54 -25.80
C GLU A 51 9.21 -4.05 -26.10
N ILE A 52 10.32 -3.39 -25.75
CA ILE A 52 10.59 -2.00 -26.09
C ILE A 52 11.88 -1.97 -26.91
N ILE A 53 11.77 -1.64 -28.19
CA ILE A 53 12.84 -1.76 -29.16
C ILE A 53 13.22 -0.38 -29.67
N PRO A 54 14.39 0.17 -29.31
CA PRO A 54 14.92 1.38 -29.92
C PRO A 54 15.20 1.17 -31.42
N GLN A 55 14.77 2.11 -32.24
CA GLN A 55 14.91 2.05 -33.69
C GLN A 55 16.11 2.85 -34.22
N SER A 56 16.85 3.49 -33.32
CA SER A 56 18.05 4.27 -33.69
C SER A 56 19.14 4.09 -32.62
N VAL A 57 20.39 4.24 -33.07
CA VAL A 57 21.55 4.20 -32.18
C VAL A 57 21.59 5.47 -31.34
N GLY A 58 21.85 5.32 -30.05
CA GLY A 58 21.96 6.43 -29.09
C GLY A 58 21.84 5.99 -27.67
N GLU A 59 21.91 6.92 -26.75
CA GLU A 59 21.67 6.70 -25.33
C GLU A 59 20.19 6.98 -25.02
N LEU A 60 19.58 6.07 -24.26
CA LEU A 60 18.18 6.16 -23.84
C LEU A 60 18.08 5.69 -22.40
N ASN A 61 17.58 6.55 -21.55
CA ASN A 61 17.27 6.20 -20.17
C ASN A 61 15.76 6.01 -20.03
N LEU A 62 15.32 4.86 -19.52
CA LEU A 62 13.93 4.50 -19.31
C LEU A 62 13.69 4.25 -17.83
N ASP A 63 12.55 4.73 -17.33
CA ASP A 63 12.08 4.48 -15.98
C ASP A 63 10.55 4.38 -15.96
N MET A 64 9.99 3.78 -14.91
CA MET A 64 8.54 3.67 -14.68
C MET A 64 7.75 3.13 -15.89
N ILE A 65 8.29 2.08 -16.50
CA ILE A 65 7.59 1.37 -17.58
C ILE A 65 6.37 0.69 -16.99
N SER A 66 5.19 1.04 -17.48
CA SER A 66 3.93 0.49 -16.97
C SER A 66 2.95 0.21 -18.11
N LEU A 67 2.16 -0.84 -17.94
CA LEU A 67 1.11 -1.26 -18.86
C LEU A 67 -0.18 -1.42 -18.08
N PHE A 68 -1.18 -0.61 -18.41
CA PHE A 68 -2.49 -0.62 -17.77
C PHE A 68 -3.59 -0.88 -18.80
N PRO A 69 -4.66 -1.61 -18.45
CA PRO A 69 -5.84 -1.69 -19.30
C PRO A 69 -6.50 -0.32 -19.44
N GLN A 70 -7.07 -0.03 -20.63
CA GLN A 70 -7.88 1.18 -20.80
C GLN A 70 -9.24 1.07 -20.09
N ASN A 71 -9.84 -0.13 -20.12
CA ASN A 71 -11.11 -0.40 -19.48
C ASN A 71 -10.86 -0.81 -18.01
N THR A 72 -10.80 0.18 -17.13
CA THR A 72 -10.60 -0.01 -15.70
C THR A 72 -11.91 0.06 -14.93
N PHE A 73 -11.89 -0.38 -13.67
CA PHE A 73 -13.04 -0.23 -12.78
C PHE A 73 -13.36 1.26 -12.59
N LYS A 74 -14.64 1.63 -12.74
CA LYS A 74 -15.13 3.03 -12.69
C LYS A 74 -14.41 3.99 -13.65
N GLY A 75 -13.71 3.48 -14.67
CA GLY A 75 -12.98 4.30 -15.63
C GLY A 75 -11.79 5.07 -15.03
N ARG A 76 -11.27 4.64 -13.89
CA ARG A 76 -10.13 5.29 -13.23
C ARG A 76 -8.87 5.18 -14.08
N LYS A 77 -8.15 6.27 -14.24
CA LYS A 77 -6.85 6.27 -14.94
C LYS A 77 -5.85 5.39 -14.17
N ASN A 78 -5.19 4.47 -14.87
CA ASN A 78 -4.31 3.47 -14.25
C ASN A 78 -5.00 2.68 -13.12
N GLY A 79 -6.32 2.53 -13.24
CA GLY A 79 -7.16 1.93 -12.22
C GLY A 79 -7.09 0.42 -12.16
N LEU A 80 -7.88 -0.13 -11.26
CA LEU A 80 -7.96 -1.57 -11.03
C LEU A 80 -8.56 -2.30 -12.25
N ARG A 81 -8.21 -3.56 -12.40
CA ARG A 81 -8.87 -4.48 -13.36
C ARG A 81 -10.36 -4.49 -13.10
N LYS A 82 -11.13 -4.17 -14.15
CA LYS A 82 -12.58 -4.03 -14.04
C LYS A 82 -13.27 -5.31 -13.58
N ASP A 83 -12.86 -6.45 -14.13
CA ASP A 83 -13.44 -7.74 -13.83
C ASP A 83 -13.28 -8.14 -12.36
N LEU A 84 -12.04 -8.06 -11.82
CA LEU A 84 -11.76 -8.41 -10.43
C LEU A 84 -12.38 -7.41 -9.44
N ALA A 85 -12.25 -6.12 -9.71
CA ALA A 85 -12.81 -5.10 -8.84
C ALA A 85 -14.35 -5.14 -8.83
N GLN A 86 -15.00 -5.53 -9.95
CA GLN A 86 -16.44 -5.70 -10.01
C GLN A 86 -16.90 -6.86 -9.12
N VAL A 87 -16.20 -8.01 -9.14
CA VAL A 87 -16.53 -9.14 -8.26
C VAL A 87 -16.48 -8.74 -6.78
N LEU A 88 -15.46 -7.96 -6.38
CA LEU A 88 -15.37 -7.44 -5.02
C LEU A 88 -16.51 -6.44 -4.71
N ALA A 89 -16.87 -5.59 -5.66
CA ALA A 89 -17.97 -4.66 -5.51
C ALA A 89 -19.32 -5.37 -5.35
N ASP A 90 -19.54 -6.46 -6.09
CA ASP A 90 -20.79 -7.24 -6.07
C ASP A 90 -21.00 -7.97 -4.73
N ILE A 91 -19.95 -8.20 -3.95
CA ILE A 91 -20.05 -8.73 -2.57
C ILE A 91 -20.65 -7.69 -1.62
N HIS A 92 -20.62 -6.40 -1.96
CA HIS A 92 -21.08 -5.29 -1.14
C HIS A 92 -20.43 -5.27 0.26
N PRO A 93 -19.08 -5.31 0.36
CA PRO A 93 -18.39 -5.32 1.64
C PRO A 93 -18.67 -4.04 2.41
N ARG A 94 -18.83 -4.15 3.73
CA ARG A 94 -19.01 -2.98 4.60
C ARG A 94 -17.71 -2.23 4.84
N PHE A 95 -16.59 -2.94 4.78
CA PHE A 95 -15.26 -2.37 4.91
C PHE A 95 -14.25 -3.16 4.08
N ILE A 96 -13.12 -2.55 3.79
CA ILE A 96 -11.93 -3.20 3.21
C ILE A 96 -10.76 -2.98 4.16
N ARG A 97 -10.16 -4.07 4.62
CA ARG A 97 -8.96 -4.09 5.47
C ARG A 97 -7.72 -4.22 4.58
N PHE A 98 -6.81 -3.25 4.66
CA PHE A 98 -5.62 -3.17 3.81
C PHE A 98 -4.41 -2.57 4.57
N PRO A 99 -3.16 -2.71 4.07
CA PRO A 99 -2.71 -3.47 2.91
C PRO A 99 -2.65 -4.98 3.17
N GLY A 100 -2.97 -5.41 4.35
CA GLY A 100 -2.85 -6.75 4.93
C GLY A 100 -2.10 -6.68 6.25
N GLY A 101 -2.13 -7.74 7.05
CA GLY A 101 -1.56 -7.74 8.40
C GLY A 101 -0.04 -7.84 8.40
N CYS A 102 0.49 -8.99 8.01
CA CYS A 102 1.94 -9.18 7.93
C CYS A 102 2.62 -8.25 6.91
N VAL A 103 1.89 -7.79 5.88
CA VAL A 103 2.40 -6.75 4.96
C VAL A 103 2.64 -5.43 5.69
N ALA A 104 1.70 -5.03 6.60
CA ALA A 104 1.83 -3.80 7.37
C ALA A 104 3.03 -3.85 8.34
N HIS A 105 3.25 -5.00 8.99
CA HIS A 105 4.36 -5.22 9.91
C HIS A 105 5.72 -5.37 9.22
N GLY A 106 5.75 -5.90 7.99
CA GLY A 106 6.98 -6.15 7.24
C GLY A 106 7.85 -7.28 7.80
N ASP A 107 8.93 -7.56 7.09
CA ASP A 107 9.94 -8.55 7.46
C ASP A 107 11.11 -7.85 8.19
N GLY A 108 10.93 -7.64 9.49
CA GLY A 108 11.81 -6.83 10.33
C GLY A 108 11.46 -5.34 10.32
N LEU A 109 11.97 -4.60 11.31
CA LEU A 109 11.66 -3.19 11.54
C LEU A 109 11.92 -2.29 10.34
N LYS A 110 12.99 -2.57 9.57
CA LYS A 110 13.35 -1.79 8.37
C LYS A 110 12.41 -2.01 7.20
N ASN A 111 11.54 -3.03 7.26
CA ASN A 111 10.62 -3.38 6.21
C ASN A 111 9.14 -3.10 6.59
N ILE A 112 8.89 -2.45 7.73
CA ILE A 112 7.54 -1.95 8.07
C ILE A 112 6.98 -1.12 6.92
N TYR A 113 5.72 -1.37 6.56
CA TYR A 113 5.07 -0.70 5.44
C TYR A 113 4.97 0.81 5.66
N GLN A 114 5.51 1.55 4.70
CA GLN A 114 5.56 3.01 4.76
C GLN A 114 4.48 3.60 3.85
N TRP A 115 3.31 3.88 4.39
CA TRP A 115 2.17 4.39 3.62
C TRP A 115 2.49 5.68 2.84
N LYS A 116 3.36 6.55 3.37
CA LYS A 116 3.81 7.79 2.72
C LYS A 116 4.49 7.54 1.37
N ASN A 117 5.09 6.36 1.20
CA ASN A 117 5.71 5.96 -0.07
C ASN A 117 4.68 5.53 -1.13
N THR A 118 3.38 5.55 -0.83
CA THR A 118 2.33 4.96 -1.67
C THR A 118 1.25 5.94 -2.10
N VAL A 119 1.32 7.20 -1.68
CA VAL A 119 0.27 8.21 -1.92
C VAL A 119 0.67 9.33 -2.88
N GLY A 120 1.94 9.44 -3.21
CA GLY A 120 2.46 10.41 -4.19
C GLY A 120 2.32 9.94 -5.64
N PRO A 121 2.88 10.70 -6.60
CA PRO A 121 2.93 10.28 -7.99
C PRO A 121 3.67 8.95 -8.14
N LEU A 122 3.27 8.14 -9.15
CA LEU A 122 3.78 6.77 -9.29
C LEU A 122 5.31 6.71 -9.39
N GLU A 123 5.92 7.65 -10.08
CA GLU A 123 7.37 7.76 -10.25
C GLU A 123 8.15 8.11 -8.97
N ALA A 124 7.47 8.59 -7.96
CA ALA A 124 8.06 8.90 -6.65
C ALA A 124 7.84 7.79 -5.59
N ARG A 125 7.04 6.79 -5.91
CA ARG A 125 6.74 5.70 -4.99
C ARG A 125 7.92 4.75 -4.87
N LYS A 126 8.19 4.28 -3.65
CA LYS A 126 9.30 3.38 -3.37
C LYS A 126 8.79 1.94 -3.32
N ALA A 127 9.28 1.12 -4.23
CA ALA A 127 9.01 -0.30 -4.22
C ALA A 127 9.50 -0.96 -2.91
N GLN A 128 8.79 -1.99 -2.49
CA GLN A 128 9.11 -2.74 -1.27
C GLN A 128 8.88 -4.23 -1.51
N ARG A 129 9.78 -5.09 -1.01
CA ARG A 129 9.51 -6.51 -0.91
C ARG A 129 8.59 -6.79 0.29
N ASN A 130 7.98 -7.95 0.33
CA ASN A 130 7.28 -8.45 1.51
C ASN A 130 7.90 -9.76 2.01
N LEU A 131 7.44 -10.23 3.15
CA LEU A 131 7.99 -11.43 3.79
C LEU A 131 7.71 -12.74 3.01
N TRP A 132 6.79 -12.74 2.04
CA TRP A 132 6.55 -13.87 1.13
C TRP A 132 7.43 -13.83 -0.13
N GLY A 133 8.33 -12.85 -0.24
CA GLY A 133 9.34 -12.79 -1.29
C GLY A 133 8.89 -12.18 -2.61
N TYR A 134 7.65 -11.70 -2.75
CA TYR A 134 7.28 -10.97 -3.96
C TYR A 134 7.48 -9.47 -3.83
N HIS A 135 7.68 -8.86 -4.99
CA HIS A 135 7.93 -7.44 -5.15
C HIS A 135 6.64 -6.64 -5.20
N GLN A 136 6.57 -5.56 -4.44
CA GLN A 136 5.48 -4.60 -4.47
C GLN A 136 5.98 -3.27 -5.05
N SER A 137 5.48 -2.90 -6.21
CA SER A 137 5.84 -1.62 -6.87
C SER A 137 5.22 -0.39 -6.19
N MET A 138 4.27 -0.59 -5.28
CA MET A 138 3.40 0.43 -4.67
C MET A 138 2.53 1.20 -5.68
N GLY A 139 2.35 0.66 -6.88
CA GLY A 139 1.37 1.15 -7.85
C GLY A 139 -0.07 1.00 -7.37
N LEU A 140 -0.35 -0.03 -6.57
CA LEU A 140 -1.52 -0.16 -5.72
C LEU A 140 -1.10 0.21 -4.31
N GLY A 141 -1.42 1.40 -3.87
CA GLY A 141 -1.06 1.95 -2.58
C GLY A 141 -2.26 2.47 -1.80
N TYR A 142 -2.00 3.23 -0.73
CA TYR A 142 -3.07 3.74 0.12
C TYR A 142 -4.05 4.62 -0.66
N PHE A 143 -3.58 5.44 -1.58
CA PHE A 143 -4.48 6.27 -2.39
C PHE A 143 -5.50 5.42 -3.16
N GLU A 144 -5.03 4.35 -3.83
CA GLU A 144 -5.88 3.45 -4.60
C GLU A 144 -6.80 2.62 -3.71
N TYR A 145 -6.37 2.19 -2.54
CA TYR A 145 -7.22 1.48 -1.57
C TYR A 145 -8.36 2.36 -1.07
N PHE A 146 -8.07 3.58 -0.65
CA PHE A 146 -9.09 4.52 -0.20
C PHE A 146 -10.07 4.89 -1.32
N GLN A 147 -9.55 5.13 -2.53
CA GLN A 147 -10.40 5.41 -3.68
C GLN A 147 -11.29 4.21 -4.04
N PHE A 148 -10.78 3.00 -3.94
CA PHE A 148 -11.57 1.80 -4.17
C PHE A 148 -12.68 1.64 -3.12
N CYS A 149 -12.40 1.87 -1.85
CA CYS A 149 -13.41 1.86 -0.80
C CYS A 149 -14.55 2.84 -1.11
N GLU A 150 -14.20 4.08 -1.48
CA GLU A 150 -15.20 5.10 -1.89
C GLU A 150 -16.01 4.64 -3.11
N ASP A 151 -15.36 4.07 -4.13
CA ASP A 151 -15.98 3.61 -5.37
C ASP A 151 -17.02 2.50 -5.17
N ILE A 152 -16.87 1.67 -4.13
CA ILE A 152 -17.77 0.56 -3.81
C ILE A 152 -18.66 0.82 -2.58
N GLY A 153 -18.51 1.97 -1.93
CA GLY A 153 -19.28 2.33 -0.74
C GLY A 153 -18.88 1.57 0.52
N ALA A 154 -17.64 1.10 0.61
CA ALA A 154 -17.07 0.44 1.79
C ALA A 154 -16.28 1.41 2.66
N GLU A 155 -16.24 1.17 3.98
CA GLU A 155 -15.38 1.92 4.89
C GLU A 155 -13.92 1.45 4.74
N PRO A 156 -12.95 2.37 4.65
CA PRO A 156 -11.54 2.00 4.68
C PRO A 156 -11.09 1.60 6.09
N LEU A 157 -10.38 0.48 6.21
CA LEU A 157 -9.73 0.04 7.44
C LEU A 157 -8.23 -0.18 7.18
N PRO A 158 -7.44 0.89 7.12
CA PRO A 158 -5.99 0.77 7.03
C PRO A 158 -5.42 0.14 8.29
N VAL A 159 -4.49 -0.81 8.13
CA VAL A 159 -3.75 -1.45 9.21
C VAL A 159 -2.32 -0.97 9.20
N LEU A 160 -1.80 -0.59 10.38
CA LEU A 160 -0.42 -0.18 10.59
C LEU A 160 0.22 -1.04 11.69
N ALA A 161 1.52 -1.21 11.63
CA ALA A 161 2.26 -1.93 12.65
C ALA A 161 2.17 -1.22 14.02
N ALA A 162 2.12 -1.99 15.09
CA ALA A 162 2.11 -1.47 16.46
C ALA A 162 3.52 -1.11 16.99
N GLY A 163 4.43 -0.74 16.11
CA GLY A 163 5.82 -0.43 16.47
C GLY A 163 6.71 -1.67 16.64
N VAL A 164 6.23 -2.84 16.23
CA VAL A 164 6.96 -4.11 16.20
C VAL A 164 6.88 -4.74 14.81
N PRO A 165 7.84 -5.60 14.40
CA PRO A 165 7.80 -6.29 13.12
C PRO A 165 6.79 -7.43 13.15
N CYS A 166 6.54 -8.07 12.01
CA CYS A 166 5.69 -9.26 11.94
C CYS A 166 6.25 -10.39 12.80
N GLN A 167 5.38 -11.09 13.52
CA GLN A 167 5.74 -12.26 14.33
C GLN A 167 6.39 -13.38 13.49
N ASN A 168 6.11 -13.42 12.20
CA ASN A 168 6.68 -14.37 11.24
C ASN A 168 7.91 -13.83 10.49
N SER A 169 8.45 -12.66 10.86
CA SER A 169 9.58 -12.11 10.13
C SER A 169 10.82 -12.97 10.27
N ALA A 170 11.49 -13.22 9.15
CA ALA A 170 12.76 -13.94 9.09
C ALA A 170 13.96 -13.05 9.36
N CYS A 171 13.75 -11.75 9.56
CA CYS A 171 14.80 -10.79 9.86
C CYS A 171 15.88 -10.65 8.79
N HIS A 172 15.60 -10.68 7.53
CA HIS A 172 16.60 -10.52 6.47
C HIS A 172 17.45 -9.25 6.68
N GLY A 173 18.59 -9.42 7.34
CA GLY A 173 19.52 -8.34 7.67
C GLY A 173 19.14 -7.46 8.86
N ASP A 174 18.10 -7.80 9.60
CA ASP A 174 17.74 -7.22 10.89
C ASP A 174 17.85 -8.32 11.97
N LEU A 175 18.51 -8.05 13.07
CA LEU A 175 18.70 -9.02 14.16
C LEU A 175 17.45 -9.25 15.03
N ARG A 176 16.35 -8.57 14.73
CA ARG A 176 15.14 -8.55 15.53
C ARG A 176 13.93 -9.14 14.77
N GLY A 177 13.98 -10.43 14.53
CA GLY A 177 12.85 -11.16 13.99
C GLY A 177 11.83 -11.57 15.03
N GLY A 178 10.67 -11.94 14.56
CA GLY A 178 9.62 -12.56 15.38
C GLY A 178 9.18 -11.73 16.57
N GLN A 179 9.20 -10.39 16.49
CA GLN A 179 8.81 -9.47 17.57
C GLN A 179 9.71 -9.51 18.83
N GLN A 180 10.93 -9.98 18.70
CA GLN A 180 11.93 -9.93 19.77
C GLN A 180 12.44 -8.50 20.09
N GLY A 181 11.96 -7.50 19.35
CA GLY A 181 12.25 -6.09 19.56
C GLY A 181 11.24 -5.20 18.84
N GLY A 182 11.23 -3.93 19.21
CA GLY A 182 10.38 -2.93 18.60
C GLY A 182 11.17 -1.73 18.09
N ILE A 183 10.50 -0.80 17.46
CA ILE A 183 11.05 0.51 17.10
C ILE A 183 11.73 1.10 18.34
N PRO A 184 12.98 1.62 18.25
CA PRO A 184 13.64 2.26 19.37
C PRO A 184 12.77 3.37 19.97
N MET A 185 12.76 3.48 21.30
CA MET A 185 11.92 4.50 21.96
C MET A 185 12.24 5.92 21.54
N SER A 186 13.47 6.21 21.17
CA SER A 186 13.89 7.50 20.59
C SER A 186 13.25 7.80 19.22
N GLU A 187 12.77 6.77 18.51
CA GLU A 187 12.14 6.89 17.18
C GLU A 187 10.60 6.77 17.25
N MET A 188 10.04 6.34 18.37
CA MET A 188 8.59 6.15 18.52
C MET A 188 7.80 7.44 18.29
N GLY A 189 8.30 8.59 18.69
CA GLY A 189 7.64 9.88 18.44
C GLY A 189 7.46 10.16 16.94
N ALA A 190 8.48 9.89 16.13
CA ALA A 190 8.41 10.05 14.68
C ALA A 190 7.46 9.03 14.05
N TYR A 191 7.46 7.78 14.53
CA TYR A 191 6.56 6.73 14.05
C TYR A 191 5.09 7.04 14.37
N ILE A 192 4.81 7.49 15.59
CA ILE A 192 3.47 7.94 16.00
C ILE A 192 3.01 9.09 15.11
N GLN A 193 3.90 10.05 14.83
CA GLN A 193 3.56 11.16 13.93
C GLN A 193 3.21 10.66 12.52
N ASP A 194 3.87 9.61 12.03
CA ASP A 194 3.52 9.00 10.74
C ASP A 194 2.09 8.43 10.72
N ILE A 195 1.64 7.85 11.82
CA ILE A 195 0.27 7.35 11.98
C ILE A 195 -0.74 8.52 12.03
N LEU A 196 -0.45 9.55 12.80
CA LEU A 196 -1.29 10.74 12.89
C LEU A 196 -1.36 11.49 11.54
N ASP A 197 -0.27 11.50 10.79
CA ASP A 197 -0.21 12.06 9.43
C ASP A 197 -1.13 11.30 8.46
N LEU A 198 -1.32 9.98 8.62
CA LEU A 198 -2.27 9.22 7.81
C LEU A 198 -3.70 9.68 8.05
N ILE A 199 -4.07 9.88 9.31
CA ILE A 199 -5.42 10.37 9.65
C ILE A 199 -5.62 11.77 9.06
N GLU A 200 -4.62 12.66 9.18
CA GLU A 200 -4.65 13.97 8.55
C GLU A 200 -4.72 13.87 7.02
N TRP A 201 -3.98 12.95 6.41
CA TRP A 201 -4.04 12.73 4.97
C TRP A 201 -5.44 12.28 4.53
N ALA A 202 -6.06 11.37 5.26
CA ALA A 202 -7.39 10.87 4.93
C ALA A 202 -8.49 11.92 5.16
N ASN A 203 -8.45 12.66 6.27
CA ASN A 203 -9.55 13.49 6.74
C ASN A 203 -9.26 15.00 6.73
N GLY A 204 -7.99 15.41 6.67
CA GLY A 204 -7.60 16.81 6.77
C GLY A 204 -8.13 17.68 5.64
N ASP A 205 -8.36 18.95 5.95
CA ASP A 205 -8.76 19.96 4.98
C ASP A 205 -7.64 20.22 3.96
N ALA A 206 -7.96 20.10 2.67
CA ALA A 206 -7.00 20.24 1.57
C ALA A 206 -6.33 21.61 1.46
N LYS A 207 -6.90 22.66 2.08
CA LYS A 207 -6.35 24.02 2.06
C LYS A 207 -5.60 24.37 3.33
N LYS A 208 -5.91 23.71 4.46
CA LYS A 208 -5.43 24.06 5.79
C LYS A 208 -4.38 23.11 6.35
N THR A 209 -4.37 21.86 5.91
CA THR A 209 -3.47 20.85 6.45
C THR A 209 -2.44 20.39 5.42
N LYS A 210 -1.26 19.99 5.90
CA LYS A 210 -0.16 19.54 5.05
C LYS A 210 -0.57 18.29 4.25
N TRP A 211 -1.08 17.30 4.93
CA TRP A 211 -1.38 16.00 4.30
C TRP A 211 -2.69 16.01 3.53
N GLY A 212 -3.68 16.83 3.94
CA GLY A 212 -4.87 17.07 3.13
C GLY A 212 -4.53 17.71 1.77
N LYS A 213 -3.53 18.60 1.73
CA LYS A 213 -3.01 19.16 0.47
C LYS A 213 -2.37 18.09 -0.41
N VAL A 214 -1.54 17.19 0.15
CA VAL A 214 -0.94 16.07 -0.59
C VAL A 214 -2.02 15.17 -1.22
N ARG A 215 -3.08 14.86 -0.47
CA ARG A 215 -4.24 14.13 -1.01
C ARG A 215 -4.89 14.86 -2.18
N ALA A 216 -5.10 16.16 -2.04
CA ALA A 216 -5.71 16.97 -3.08
C ALA A 216 -4.86 17.03 -4.35
N GLU A 217 -3.54 17.15 -4.22
CA GLU A 217 -2.57 17.13 -5.33
C GLU A 217 -2.58 15.78 -6.07
N ALA A 218 -2.85 14.68 -5.36
CA ALA A 218 -3.07 13.35 -5.96
C ALA A 218 -4.41 13.23 -6.71
N GLY A 219 -5.26 14.26 -6.66
CA GLY A 219 -6.55 14.31 -7.38
C GLY A 219 -7.79 14.09 -6.52
N HIS A 220 -7.66 14.00 -5.19
CA HIS A 220 -8.80 13.81 -4.28
C HIS A 220 -8.87 14.92 -3.21
N PRO A 221 -9.46 16.09 -3.53
CA PRO A 221 -9.51 17.23 -2.59
C PRO A 221 -10.46 17.02 -1.40
N LYS A 222 -11.48 16.16 -1.54
CA LYS A 222 -12.43 15.86 -0.45
C LYS A 222 -11.81 14.88 0.55
N PRO A 223 -12.19 14.93 1.84
CA PRO A 223 -11.84 13.89 2.81
C PRO A 223 -12.38 12.51 2.40
N PHE A 224 -11.65 11.46 2.73
CA PHE A 224 -12.12 10.09 2.61
C PHE A 224 -13.03 9.65 3.77
N ASN A 225 -13.16 10.47 4.81
CA ASN A 225 -13.96 10.21 6.01
C ASN A 225 -13.55 8.93 6.73
N LEU A 226 -12.24 8.73 6.92
CA LEU A 226 -11.70 7.62 7.69
C LEU A 226 -12.25 7.62 9.11
N LYS A 227 -12.82 6.50 9.52
CA LYS A 227 -13.41 6.27 10.86
C LYS A 227 -12.66 5.22 11.66
N TYR A 228 -12.07 4.25 10.99
CA TYR A 228 -11.45 3.07 11.58
C TYR A 228 -9.96 3.02 11.23
N ILE A 229 -9.13 2.67 12.19
CA ILE A 229 -7.71 2.43 11.97
C ILE A 229 -7.28 1.19 12.75
N GLY A 230 -6.71 0.21 12.06
CA GLY A 230 -6.15 -0.98 12.70
C GLY A 230 -4.72 -0.71 13.16
N ILE A 231 -4.41 -1.05 14.38
CA ILE A 231 -3.06 -0.98 14.94
C ILE A 231 -2.64 -2.37 15.41
N GLY A 232 -1.60 -2.90 14.76
CA GLY A 232 -1.16 -4.26 14.95
C GLY A 232 -1.90 -5.28 14.08
N ASN A 233 -1.37 -6.50 14.06
CA ASN A 233 -1.96 -7.66 13.40
C ASN A 233 -1.32 -8.94 13.92
N GLU A 234 -2.07 -9.83 14.52
CA GLU A 234 -1.55 -11.12 15.00
C GLU A 234 -0.30 -10.97 15.88
N ASP A 235 -0.25 -9.91 16.66
CA ASP A 235 0.92 -9.63 17.49
C ASP A 235 1.04 -10.59 18.66
N LEU A 236 2.28 -10.96 18.99
CA LEU A 236 2.58 -11.53 20.30
C LEU A 236 2.46 -10.40 21.34
N ILE A 237 1.65 -10.61 22.36
CA ILE A 237 1.35 -9.58 23.36
C ILE A 237 2.47 -9.55 24.41
N THR A 238 3.62 -9.03 24.00
CA THR A 238 4.79 -8.84 24.87
C THR A 238 4.78 -7.46 25.51
N ASP A 239 5.58 -7.25 26.57
CA ASP A 239 5.76 -5.93 27.19
C ASP A 239 6.20 -4.87 26.15
N ILE A 240 7.02 -5.29 25.15
CA ILE A 240 7.50 -4.43 24.07
C ILE A 240 6.35 -3.98 23.18
N PHE A 241 5.43 -4.89 22.85
CA PHE A 241 4.22 -4.58 22.08
C PHE A 241 3.29 -3.67 22.90
N GLU A 242 2.94 -4.08 24.13
CA GLU A 242 2.01 -3.34 24.98
C GLU A 242 2.42 -1.87 25.16
N GLU A 243 3.72 -1.63 25.44
CA GLU A 243 4.26 -0.29 25.59
C GLU A 243 4.04 0.56 24.34
N ARG A 244 4.41 0.05 23.17
CA ARG A 244 4.33 0.80 21.91
C ARG A 244 2.89 0.97 21.43
N PHE A 245 2.10 -0.07 21.53
CA PHE A 245 0.67 -0.01 21.22
C PHE A 245 -0.04 1.05 22.07
N THR A 246 0.21 1.04 23.39
CA THR A 246 -0.37 2.02 24.32
C THR A 246 0.02 3.46 23.96
N MET A 247 1.28 3.71 23.59
CA MET A 247 1.72 5.03 23.14
C MET A 247 0.99 5.48 21.89
N ILE A 248 0.85 4.59 20.89
CA ILE A 248 0.15 4.88 19.64
C ILE A 248 -1.33 5.15 19.90
N PHE A 249 -1.98 4.26 20.65
CA PHE A 249 -3.40 4.37 21.02
C PHE A 249 -3.69 5.71 21.71
N ASN A 250 -2.93 6.06 22.73
CA ASN A 250 -3.11 7.29 23.48
C ASN A 250 -2.93 8.53 22.59
N ALA A 251 -1.91 8.55 21.73
CA ALA A 251 -1.67 9.65 20.81
C ALA A 251 -2.80 9.83 19.79
N ILE A 252 -3.36 8.74 19.28
CA ILE A 252 -4.53 8.78 18.39
C ILE A 252 -5.72 9.35 19.14
N LYS A 253 -6.01 8.83 20.33
CA LYS A 253 -7.18 9.26 21.12
C LYS A 253 -7.07 10.69 21.63
N GLU A 254 -5.87 11.18 21.89
CA GLU A 254 -5.63 12.58 22.26
C GLU A 254 -5.92 13.53 21.09
N LYS A 255 -5.44 13.22 19.90
CA LYS A 255 -5.54 14.12 18.73
C LYS A 255 -6.83 13.94 17.94
N TYR A 256 -7.35 12.70 17.88
CA TYR A 256 -8.53 12.31 17.12
C TYR A 256 -9.44 11.42 17.97
N PRO A 257 -10.12 11.98 19.00
CA PRO A 257 -10.93 11.22 19.96
C PRO A 257 -12.06 10.43 19.29
N GLU A 258 -12.54 10.86 18.14
CA GLU A 258 -13.57 10.20 17.34
C GLU A 258 -13.09 8.97 16.59
N MET A 259 -11.76 8.82 16.39
CA MET A 259 -11.21 7.70 15.64
C MET A 259 -11.41 6.37 16.39
N ILE A 260 -11.94 5.38 15.70
CA ILE A 260 -12.10 4.02 16.22
C ILE A 260 -10.82 3.24 15.92
N VAL A 261 -10.05 2.98 16.98
CA VAL A 261 -8.88 2.11 16.87
C VAL A 261 -9.34 0.66 16.98
N VAL A 262 -8.96 -0.16 16.00
CA VAL A 262 -9.13 -1.61 16.03
C VAL A 262 -7.82 -2.22 16.51
N GLY A 263 -7.83 -2.81 17.71
CA GLY A 263 -6.66 -3.47 18.31
C GLY A 263 -6.54 -4.93 17.89
N THR A 264 -5.35 -5.50 18.00
CA THR A 264 -5.12 -6.94 17.83
C THR A 264 -5.17 -7.66 19.18
N VAL A 265 -5.68 -8.88 19.20
CA VAL A 265 -5.72 -9.73 20.39
C VAL A 265 -4.97 -11.06 20.18
N GLY A 266 -3.88 -10.99 19.44
CA GLY A 266 -3.00 -12.14 19.19
C GLY A 266 -3.22 -12.83 17.86
N PRO A 267 -2.37 -13.82 17.53
CA PRO A 267 -2.42 -14.55 16.26
C PRO A 267 -3.49 -15.63 16.18
N PHE A 268 -4.05 -16.05 17.36
CA PHE A 268 -5.03 -17.13 17.47
C PHE A 268 -6.14 -16.75 18.44
N ASN A 269 -7.23 -17.47 18.35
CA ASN A 269 -8.41 -17.30 19.21
C ASN A 269 -8.30 -18.00 20.59
N GLU A 270 -7.12 -18.40 20.98
CA GLU A 270 -6.79 -19.04 22.25
C GLU A 270 -5.31 -18.82 22.62
N GLY A 271 -4.94 -19.18 23.84
CA GLY A 271 -3.58 -19.07 24.32
C GLY A 271 -3.27 -17.77 25.05
N THR A 272 -1.99 -17.58 25.40
CA THR A 272 -1.54 -16.46 26.23
C THR A 272 -1.77 -15.13 25.53
N ASP A 273 -1.38 -15.00 24.26
CA ASP A 273 -1.50 -13.75 23.53
C ASP A 273 -2.97 -13.30 23.40
N TYR A 274 -3.89 -14.24 23.20
CA TYR A 274 -5.32 -13.96 23.18
C TYR A 274 -5.80 -13.39 24.52
N VAL A 275 -5.45 -14.06 25.63
CA VAL A 275 -5.85 -13.61 26.97
C VAL A 275 -5.26 -12.25 27.32
N GLU A 276 -3.97 -12.05 27.09
CA GLU A 276 -3.29 -10.78 27.38
C GLU A 276 -3.75 -9.66 26.45
N GLY A 277 -4.04 -9.96 25.18
CA GLY A 277 -4.60 -9.01 24.23
C GLY A 277 -5.97 -8.48 24.65
N TRP A 278 -6.85 -9.35 25.12
CA TRP A 278 -8.14 -8.94 25.68
C TRP A 278 -8.00 -8.12 26.95
N LYS A 279 -7.08 -8.50 27.87
CA LYS A 279 -6.78 -7.68 29.06
C LYS A 279 -6.29 -6.28 28.68
N LEU A 280 -5.43 -6.17 27.68
CA LEU A 280 -4.95 -4.89 27.19
C LEU A 280 -6.09 -4.07 26.57
N ALA A 281 -6.97 -4.72 25.81
CA ALA A 281 -8.14 -4.06 25.22
C ALA A 281 -9.06 -3.50 26.32
N ASP A 282 -9.36 -4.27 27.34
CA ASP A 282 -10.17 -3.83 28.49
C ASP A 282 -9.48 -2.69 29.25
N LYS A 283 -8.18 -2.82 29.55
CA LYS A 283 -7.38 -1.82 30.25
C LYS A 283 -7.40 -0.45 29.57
N LEU A 284 -7.34 -0.44 28.23
CA LEU A 284 -7.30 0.79 27.43
C LEU A 284 -8.69 1.24 26.97
N GLY A 285 -9.73 0.44 27.18
CA GLY A 285 -11.08 0.72 26.69
C GLY A 285 -11.15 0.72 25.15
N ILE A 286 -10.46 -0.22 24.49
CA ILE A 286 -10.45 -0.34 23.05
C ILE A 286 -11.85 -0.77 22.58
N PRO A 287 -12.51 0.01 21.69
CA PRO A 287 -13.91 -0.22 21.34
C PRO A 287 -14.11 -1.40 20.38
N MET A 288 -13.06 -1.84 19.69
CA MET A 288 -13.12 -2.90 18.68
C MET A 288 -11.78 -3.63 18.61
N VAL A 289 -11.84 -4.94 18.51
CA VAL A 289 -10.65 -5.80 18.36
C VAL A 289 -10.74 -6.67 17.12
N ASP A 290 -9.59 -7.13 16.68
CA ASP A 290 -9.39 -8.00 15.53
C ASP A 290 -8.96 -9.38 16.06
N GLU A 291 -9.90 -10.35 16.05
CA GLU A 291 -9.64 -11.76 16.41
C GLU A 291 -9.39 -12.59 15.16
N HIS A 292 -8.42 -13.48 15.21
CA HIS A 292 -8.05 -14.34 14.10
C HIS A 292 -8.35 -15.81 14.37
N TYR A 293 -8.98 -16.46 13.39
CA TYR A 293 -9.41 -17.84 13.46
C TYR A 293 -8.81 -18.62 12.30
N TYR A 294 -7.96 -19.59 12.60
CA TYR A 294 -7.40 -20.53 11.63
C TYR A 294 -8.01 -21.91 11.89
N GLN A 295 -9.11 -22.20 11.22
CA GLN A 295 -9.81 -23.48 11.34
C GLN A 295 -9.49 -24.35 10.11
N THR A 296 -9.32 -25.65 10.35
CA THR A 296 -9.31 -26.63 9.25
C THR A 296 -10.73 -26.75 8.68
N PRO A 297 -10.85 -26.82 7.35
CA PRO A 297 -12.16 -27.02 6.71
C PRO A 297 -12.83 -28.31 7.11
#